data_b1a890c251703b1ec04ffec130da1215
#
_entry.id   b1a890c251703b1ec04ffec130da1215
#
_cell.length_a   1.000
_cell.length_b   1.000
_cell.length_c   1.000
_cell.angle_alpha   90.00
_cell.angle_beta   90.00
_cell.angle_gamma   90.00
#
_symmetry.space_group_name_H-M   'P 1'
#
loop_
_entity.id
_entity.type
_entity.pdbx_description
1 polymer ?
#
loop_
_entity_poly.entity_id
_entity_poly.type
_entity_poly.pdbx_seq_one_letter_code
_entity_poly.pdbx_strand_id
1 'polypeptide(L)'
;MGIKRFKAYTPSRRKMTVSDYAEVTKKTPEKSLLAKKKKNAGRNSYGRITVRHQGGGNRQKYRIIDFKRLKDNMEATVVGIEYDPNRSANIALIKYEDGTLSYIIAPQGLKDGDKVVSGESVDIKPGNCAPISSIPVGTLIHNIELNPGQGAKLVRVAGQSAQLMAKEGKYAHVRLPSGEMRLILARCRATIGVVGNADHENVKLGKAGKTRHLGIRPTVRGSVMNPVDHPHGGGEGRAPVGHSGPMTPWGKPALGYKTRNKKKTTNKFIVKRRK
;
A
#
# COMPACT_ATOMS: atom_id res chain seq x y z
N MET A 1 -19.26 2.20 0.92
CA MET A 1 -18.51 2.61 -0.27
C MET A 1 -19.20 2.08 -1.50
N GLY A 2 -19.17 2.82 -2.58
CA GLY A 2 -19.82 2.43 -3.82
C GLY A 2 -18.86 2.28 -4.98
N ILE A 3 -19.10 1.25 -5.78
CA ILE A 3 -18.46 1.07 -7.07
C ILE A 3 -19.45 1.42 -8.16
N LYS A 4 -19.13 2.43 -8.94
CA LYS A 4 -19.92 2.82 -10.11
C LYS A 4 -19.57 1.92 -11.30
N ARG A 5 -20.57 1.25 -11.87
CA ARG A 5 -20.45 0.47 -13.11
C ARG A 5 -20.84 1.34 -14.30
N PHE A 6 -20.21 1.09 -15.44
CA PHE A 6 -20.57 1.74 -16.70
C PHE A 6 -21.58 0.92 -17.49
N LYS A 7 -22.41 1.59 -18.29
CA LYS A 7 -23.27 0.93 -19.27
C LYS A 7 -22.41 0.24 -20.36
N ALA A 8 -22.84 -0.93 -20.83
CA ALA A 8 -22.06 -1.83 -21.68
C ALA A 8 -22.08 -1.46 -23.18
N TYR A 9 -21.85 -0.18 -23.51
CA TYR A 9 -21.86 0.27 -24.93
C TYR A 9 -20.66 -0.23 -25.75
N THR A 10 -19.53 -0.55 -25.10
CA THR A 10 -18.33 -1.03 -25.77
C THR A 10 -17.73 -2.19 -24.98
N PRO A 11 -16.90 -3.08 -25.61
CA PRO A 11 -16.26 -4.18 -24.93
C PRO A 11 -15.49 -3.75 -23.66
N SER A 12 -14.80 -2.62 -23.71
CA SER A 12 -14.06 -2.07 -22.56
C SER A 12 -14.99 -1.66 -21.42
N ARG A 13 -16.11 -0.99 -21.72
CA ARG A 13 -17.05 -0.49 -20.71
C ARG A 13 -17.85 -1.60 -20.04
N ARG A 14 -18.04 -2.75 -20.71
CA ARG A 14 -18.77 -3.90 -20.15
C ARG A 14 -18.27 -4.32 -18.79
N LYS A 15 -16.95 -4.31 -18.57
CA LYS A 15 -16.30 -4.74 -17.32
C LYS A 15 -15.69 -3.59 -16.52
N MET A 16 -15.75 -2.36 -17.03
CA MET A 16 -15.11 -1.22 -16.38
C MET A 16 -15.91 -0.76 -15.18
N THR A 17 -15.21 -0.51 -14.09
CA THR A 17 -15.76 0.12 -12.88
C THR A 17 -14.86 1.25 -12.40
N VAL A 18 -15.39 2.12 -11.58
CA VAL A 18 -14.66 3.20 -10.90
C VAL A 18 -15.19 3.35 -9.49
N SER A 19 -14.37 3.87 -8.58
CA SER A 19 -14.85 4.30 -7.27
C SER A 19 -15.85 5.46 -7.45
N ASP A 20 -16.86 5.53 -6.60
CA ASP A 20 -17.79 6.66 -6.52
C ASP A 20 -17.21 7.86 -5.75
N TYR A 21 -16.07 7.64 -5.06
CA TYR A 21 -15.41 8.63 -4.20
C TYR A 21 -16.30 9.20 -3.09
N ALA A 22 -17.32 8.46 -2.64
CA ALA A 22 -18.27 8.93 -1.63
C ALA A 22 -17.62 9.35 -0.31
N GLU A 23 -16.47 8.73 0.05
CA GLU A 23 -15.71 9.08 1.26
C GLU A 23 -14.88 10.36 1.12
N VAL A 24 -14.66 10.84 -0.12
CA VAL A 24 -13.78 11.98 -0.37
C VAL A 24 -14.59 13.26 -0.21
N THR A 25 -14.33 14.01 0.85
CA THR A 25 -15.03 15.25 1.18
C THR A 25 -14.31 16.49 0.62
N LYS A 26 -12.97 16.44 0.58
CA LYS A 26 -12.14 17.55 0.08
C LYS A 26 -11.44 17.17 -1.24
N LYS A 27 -11.68 17.96 -2.29
CA LYS A 27 -11.15 17.70 -3.64
C LYS A 27 -9.80 18.36 -3.92
N THR A 28 -9.52 19.48 -3.27
CA THR A 28 -8.31 20.27 -3.48
C THR A 28 -7.25 19.95 -2.43
N PRO A 29 -6.06 19.49 -2.83
CA PRO A 29 -5.00 19.17 -1.87
C PRO A 29 -4.37 20.42 -1.25
N GLU A 30 -3.90 20.31 -0.03
CA GLU A 30 -3.18 21.36 0.68
C GLU A 30 -1.82 21.62 -0.01
N LYS A 31 -1.59 22.84 -0.45
CA LYS A 31 -0.42 23.21 -1.27
C LYS A 31 0.89 23.10 -0.50
N SER A 32 0.89 23.44 0.78
CA SER A 32 2.07 23.38 1.66
C SER A 32 2.59 21.95 1.85
N LEU A 33 1.72 20.95 1.76
CA LEU A 33 2.04 19.54 1.95
C LEU A 33 2.28 18.78 0.62
N LEU A 34 2.48 19.50 -0.50
CA LEU A 34 2.75 18.91 -1.80
C LEU A 34 4.22 19.00 -2.17
N ALA A 35 4.82 17.86 -2.54
CA ALA A 35 6.17 17.79 -3.08
C ALA A 35 6.18 17.37 -4.56
N LYS A 36 7.21 17.79 -5.29
CA LYS A 36 7.45 17.38 -6.67
C LYS A 36 7.86 15.91 -6.71
N LYS A 37 7.12 15.08 -7.47
CA LYS A 37 7.46 13.67 -7.68
C LYS A 37 8.30 13.51 -8.94
N LYS A 38 9.55 13.08 -8.79
CA LYS A 38 10.42 12.69 -9.93
C LYS A 38 9.94 11.35 -10.50
N LYS A 39 9.98 11.21 -11.83
CA LYS A 39 9.64 9.97 -12.54
C LYS A 39 10.91 9.35 -13.08
N ASN A 40 11.36 8.26 -12.48
CA ASN A 40 12.55 7.52 -12.93
C ASN A 40 12.22 6.44 -13.97
N ALA A 41 10.93 6.14 -14.20
CA ALA A 41 10.48 5.14 -15.18
C ALA A 41 11.22 3.79 -15.10
N GLY A 42 11.50 3.34 -13.87
CA GLY A 42 12.20 2.07 -13.61
C GLY A 42 13.71 2.09 -13.88
N ARG A 43 14.33 3.26 -14.11
CA ARG A 43 15.77 3.42 -14.31
C ARG A 43 16.50 3.63 -12.99
N ASN A 44 17.71 3.08 -12.89
CA ASN A 44 18.65 3.37 -11.80
C ASN A 44 19.45 4.66 -12.05
N SER A 45 20.44 4.95 -11.18
CA SER A 45 21.34 6.12 -11.30
C SER A 45 22.15 6.13 -12.60
N TYR A 46 22.44 4.97 -13.19
CA TYR A 46 23.16 4.81 -14.46
C TYR A 46 22.23 4.86 -15.69
N GLY A 47 20.95 5.15 -15.53
CA GLY A 47 19.97 5.18 -16.61
C GLY A 47 19.52 3.80 -17.13
N ARG A 48 19.99 2.69 -16.55
CA ARG A 48 19.63 1.33 -16.94
C ARG A 48 18.29 0.94 -16.33
N ILE A 49 17.46 0.21 -17.08
CA ILE A 49 16.18 -0.30 -16.60
C ILE A 49 16.43 -1.45 -15.62
N THR A 50 16.16 -1.21 -14.33
CA THR A 50 16.24 -2.22 -13.27
C THR A 50 14.86 -2.76 -12.88
N VAL A 51 13.81 -1.98 -13.12
CA VAL A 51 12.41 -2.40 -12.94
C VAL A 51 11.67 -2.19 -14.25
N ARG A 52 11.31 -3.30 -14.89
CA ARG A 52 10.59 -3.28 -16.18
C ARG A 52 9.15 -2.79 -16.02
N HIS A 53 8.52 -2.48 -17.14
CA HIS A 53 7.10 -2.15 -17.28
C HIS A 53 6.66 -0.91 -16.49
N GLN A 54 7.56 0.02 -16.24
CA GLN A 54 7.26 1.32 -15.62
C GLN A 54 7.56 2.48 -16.58
N GLY A 55 6.76 3.53 -16.48
CA GLY A 55 6.96 4.76 -17.23
C GLY A 55 5.69 5.33 -17.84
N GLY A 56 5.75 6.56 -18.29
CA GLY A 56 4.57 7.33 -18.73
C GLY A 56 3.65 7.66 -17.55
N GLY A 57 2.34 7.58 -17.81
CA GLY A 57 1.31 7.86 -16.82
C GLY A 57 1.08 9.35 -16.55
N ASN A 58 0.01 9.64 -15.84
CA ASN A 58 -0.39 11.00 -15.49
C ASN A 58 0.65 11.69 -14.59
N ARG A 59 0.72 13.01 -14.71
CA ARG A 59 1.55 13.82 -13.82
C ARG A 59 0.94 13.83 -12.43
N GLN A 60 1.73 13.52 -11.39
CA GLN A 60 1.29 13.43 -10.01
C GLN A 60 2.21 14.25 -9.11
N LYS A 61 1.63 14.92 -8.11
CA LYS A 61 2.36 15.50 -6.99
C LYS A 61 2.30 14.52 -5.82
N TYR A 62 3.39 14.45 -5.04
CA TYR A 62 3.45 13.63 -3.84
C TYR A 62 2.83 14.39 -2.67
N ARG A 63 1.99 13.72 -1.86
CA ARG A 63 1.49 14.25 -0.59
C ARG A 63 2.42 13.80 0.51
N ILE A 64 2.90 14.75 1.30
CA ILE A 64 3.76 14.48 2.46
C ILE A 64 2.86 13.95 3.57
N ILE A 65 3.00 12.66 3.88
CA ILE A 65 2.22 12.00 4.92
C ILE A 65 3.05 11.90 6.20
N ASP A 66 2.44 12.23 7.32
CA ASP A 66 3.04 12.01 8.63
C ASP A 66 2.93 10.54 9.03
N PHE A 67 3.98 9.79 8.74
CA PHE A 67 4.10 8.40 9.15
C PHE A 67 4.68 8.23 10.55
N LYS A 68 5.20 9.29 11.15
CA LYS A 68 5.84 9.23 12.45
C LYS A 68 4.91 9.56 13.60
N ARG A 69 3.95 10.48 13.37
CA ARG A 69 2.98 10.92 14.37
C ARG A 69 3.66 11.35 15.69
N LEU A 70 4.65 12.27 15.59
CA LEU A 70 5.48 12.66 16.72
C LEU A 70 4.85 13.69 17.68
N LYS A 71 3.74 14.31 17.30
CA LYS A 71 3.01 15.27 18.17
C LYS A 71 2.16 14.49 19.17
N ASP A 72 2.77 14.13 20.29
CA ASP A 72 2.10 13.37 21.34
C ASP A 72 1.21 14.26 22.20
N ASN A 73 0.10 13.69 22.66
CA ASN A 73 -0.89 14.30 23.55
C ASN A 73 -1.52 15.60 23.00
N MET A 74 -1.39 15.84 21.70
CA MET A 74 -2.01 16.98 21.03
C MET A 74 -3.17 16.48 20.18
N GLU A 75 -4.35 17.04 20.40
CA GLU A 75 -5.51 16.73 19.58
C GLU A 75 -5.37 17.32 18.18
N ALA A 76 -5.83 16.57 17.19
CA ALA A 76 -5.97 17.07 15.83
C ALA A 76 -7.37 16.79 15.34
N THR A 77 -7.98 17.78 14.70
CA THR A 77 -9.31 17.67 14.10
C THR A 77 -9.17 17.33 12.62
N VAL A 78 -9.99 16.40 12.12
CA VAL A 78 -10.06 16.04 10.71
C VAL A 78 -10.75 17.15 9.93
N VAL A 79 -10.03 17.77 9.00
CA VAL A 79 -10.53 18.85 8.14
C VAL A 79 -11.25 18.28 6.91
N GLY A 80 -10.79 17.14 6.41
CA GLY A 80 -11.38 16.50 5.25
C GLY A 80 -10.62 15.28 4.77
N ILE A 81 -11.32 14.41 4.03
CA ILE A 81 -10.75 13.22 3.41
C ILE A 81 -10.46 13.53 1.94
N GLU A 82 -9.24 13.22 1.49
CA GLU A 82 -8.75 13.50 0.15
C GLU A 82 -8.32 12.24 -0.59
N TYR A 83 -8.45 12.29 -1.92
CA TYR A 83 -7.88 11.28 -2.81
C TYR A 83 -6.38 11.51 -3.01
N ASP A 84 -5.56 10.45 -2.88
CA ASP A 84 -4.13 10.49 -3.21
C ASP A 84 -3.81 9.56 -4.39
N PRO A 85 -3.34 10.08 -5.54
CA PRO A 85 -2.96 9.24 -6.69
C PRO A 85 -1.70 8.41 -6.48
N ASN A 86 -0.98 8.59 -5.37
CA ASN A 86 0.27 7.86 -5.09
C ASN A 86 0.06 6.57 -4.29
N ARG A 87 -1.15 6.37 -3.75
CA ARG A 87 -1.50 5.20 -2.93
C ARG A 87 -2.92 4.74 -3.19
N SER A 88 -3.23 3.53 -2.75
CA SER A 88 -4.58 2.97 -2.84
C SER A 88 -5.52 3.53 -1.78
N ALA A 89 -5.01 3.86 -0.60
CA ALA A 89 -5.77 4.43 0.50
C ALA A 89 -6.06 5.92 0.30
N ASN A 90 -7.22 6.38 0.78
CA ASN A 90 -7.50 7.81 0.95
C ASN A 90 -6.64 8.37 2.09
N ILE A 91 -6.44 9.68 2.10
CA ILE A 91 -5.72 10.41 3.15
C ILE A 91 -6.65 11.38 3.84
N ALA A 92 -6.41 11.64 5.11
CA ALA A 92 -7.14 12.67 5.87
C ALA A 92 -6.21 13.85 6.14
N LEU A 93 -6.68 15.05 5.85
CA LEU A 93 -6.06 16.28 6.30
C LEU A 93 -6.49 16.54 7.73
N ILE A 94 -5.54 16.64 8.64
CA ILE A 94 -5.78 16.95 10.04
C ILE A 94 -5.16 18.31 10.39
N LYS A 95 -5.82 19.03 11.28
CA LYS A 95 -5.35 20.29 11.86
C LYS A 95 -5.14 20.10 13.35
N TYR A 96 -3.92 20.26 13.80
CA TYR A 96 -3.57 20.25 15.21
C TYR A 96 -4.02 21.55 15.91
N GLU A 97 -4.11 21.53 17.25
CA GLU A 97 -4.46 22.71 18.06
C GLU A 97 -3.50 23.89 17.85
N ASP A 98 -2.23 23.61 17.55
CA ASP A 98 -1.24 24.63 17.19
C ASP A 98 -1.42 25.24 15.80
N GLY A 99 -2.47 24.86 15.07
CA GLY A 99 -2.76 25.31 13.71
C GLY A 99 -2.00 24.59 12.61
N THR A 100 -1.05 23.68 12.93
CA THR A 100 -0.27 22.94 11.95
C THR A 100 -1.16 21.94 11.20
N LEU A 101 -1.03 21.92 9.86
CA LEU A 101 -1.71 20.96 9.00
C LEU A 101 -0.82 19.75 8.75
N SER A 102 -1.40 18.56 8.70
CA SER A 102 -0.69 17.33 8.36
C SER A 102 -1.60 16.34 7.64
N TYR A 103 -1.02 15.44 6.82
CA TYR A 103 -1.76 14.32 6.24
C TYR A 103 -1.50 13.03 7.00
N ILE A 104 -2.55 12.26 7.22
CA ILE A 104 -2.48 10.89 7.72
C ILE A 104 -3.18 9.94 6.74
N ILE A 105 -2.93 8.63 6.86
CA ILE A 105 -3.74 7.64 6.15
C ILE A 105 -5.13 7.63 6.80
N ALA A 106 -6.18 7.77 6.00
CA ALA A 106 -7.54 7.74 6.50
C ALA A 106 -7.95 6.30 6.89
N PRO A 107 -8.26 6.04 8.17
CA PRO A 107 -8.88 4.78 8.56
C PRO A 107 -10.33 4.71 8.10
N GLN A 108 -10.87 3.52 8.06
CA GLN A 108 -12.27 3.27 7.76
C GLN A 108 -13.17 3.90 8.83
N GLY A 109 -14.21 4.59 8.40
CA GLY A 109 -15.20 5.21 9.27
C GLY A 109 -14.83 6.59 9.81
N LEU A 110 -13.63 7.11 9.52
CA LEU A 110 -13.24 8.47 9.88
C LEU A 110 -14.08 9.50 9.10
N LYS A 111 -14.53 10.54 9.79
CA LYS A 111 -15.35 11.61 9.23
C LYS A 111 -14.73 12.99 9.48
N ASP A 112 -15.19 13.97 8.74
CA ASP A 112 -14.83 15.37 8.96
C ASP A 112 -15.32 15.81 10.34
N GLY A 113 -14.47 16.53 11.08
CA GLY A 113 -14.72 16.96 12.45
C GLY A 113 -14.30 15.94 13.53
N ASP A 114 -13.99 14.69 13.18
CA ASP A 114 -13.49 13.72 14.15
C ASP A 114 -12.15 14.17 14.74
N LYS A 115 -11.92 13.84 16.00
CA LYS A 115 -10.68 14.11 16.71
C LYS A 115 -9.77 12.87 16.69
N VAL A 116 -8.49 13.06 16.42
CA VAL A 116 -7.45 12.03 16.43
C VAL A 116 -6.28 12.48 17.29
N VAL A 117 -5.78 11.57 18.11
CA VAL A 117 -4.67 11.83 19.05
C VAL A 117 -3.56 10.81 18.83
N SER A 118 -2.34 11.23 19.14
CA SER A 118 -1.17 10.34 19.22
C SER A 118 -0.60 10.45 20.63
N GLY A 119 -0.16 9.33 21.22
CA GLY A 119 0.41 9.34 22.57
C GLY A 119 0.55 7.95 23.14
N GLU A 120 1.09 7.86 24.35
CA GLU A 120 1.27 6.58 25.05
C GLU A 120 -0.05 6.03 25.61
N SER A 121 -0.93 6.92 26.08
CA SER A 121 -2.26 6.57 26.61
C SER A 121 -3.32 7.32 25.80
N VAL A 122 -3.91 6.63 24.84
CA VAL A 122 -4.97 7.18 23.98
C VAL A 122 -6.14 6.22 23.92
N ASP A 123 -7.33 6.75 23.71
CA ASP A 123 -8.54 5.97 23.49
C ASP A 123 -8.39 5.02 22.30
N ILE A 124 -9.02 3.85 22.39
CA ILE A 124 -9.02 2.84 21.32
C ILE A 124 -10.05 3.22 20.25
N LYS A 125 -9.80 4.37 19.58
CA LYS A 125 -10.62 4.89 18.48
C LYS A 125 -9.88 4.80 17.15
N PRO A 126 -10.57 4.55 16.02
CA PRO A 126 -9.93 4.56 14.69
C PRO A 126 -9.22 5.89 14.41
N GLY A 127 -7.96 5.82 13.96
CA GLY A 127 -7.14 6.99 13.67
C GLY A 127 -6.18 7.41 14.78
N ASN A 128 -6.42 6.99 16.01
CA ASN A 128 -5.49 7.23 17.13
C ASN A 128 -4.21 6.39 16.96
N CYS A 129 -3.09 6.95 17.36
CA CYS A 129 -1.77 6.33 17.22
C CYS A 129 -1.11 6.15 18.58
N ALA A 130 -0.72 4.91 18.89
CA ALA A 130 -0.09 4.56 20.16
C ALA A 130 1.07 3.58 19.97
N PRO A 131 1.97 3.44 20.96
CA PRO A 131 2.86 2.31 21.05
C PRO A 131 2.06 1.00 21.15
N ILE A 132 2.55 -0.06 20.51
CA ILE A 132 1.85 -1.36 20.50
C ILE A 132 1.67 -1.92 21.92
N SER A 133 2.57 -1.55 22.85
CA SER A 133 2.46 -1.89 24.27
C SER A 133 1.14 -1.45 24.90
N SER A 134 0.63 -0.28 24.53
CA SER A 134 -0.61 0.30 25.09
C SER A 134 -1.88 -0.21 24.41
N ILE A 135 -1.79 -0.76 23.19
CA ILE A 135 -2.96 -1.22 22.42
C ILE A 135 -3.42 -2.59 22.94
N PRO A 136 -4.70 -2.83 23.26
CA PRO A 136 -5.20 -4.13 23.70
C PRO A 136 -4.98 -5.26 22.67
N VAL A 137 -4.76 -6.48 23.16
CA VAL A 137 -4.69 -7.69 22.32
C VAL A 137 -6.03 -7.90 21.61
N GLY A 138 -5.98 -8.41 20.38
CA GLY A 138 -7.17 -8.61 19.54
C GLY A 138 -7.49 -7.39 18.66
N THR A 139 -6.99 -6.19 18.97
CA THR A 139 -7.27 -4.96 18.22
C THR A 139 -6.73 -5.04 16.79
N LEU A 140 -7.52 -4.53 15.83
CA LEU A 140 -7.08 -4.32 14.46
C LEU A 140 -6.28 -3.01 14.39
N ILE A 141 -5.10 -3.11 13.80
CA ILE A 141 -4.15 -2.00 13.67
C ILE A 141 -3.64 -1.88 12.24
N HIS A 142 -3.22 -0.69 11.87
CA HIS A 142 -2.60 -0.41 10.57
C HIS A 142 -1.45 0.59 10.76
N ASN A 143 -0.78 0.94 9.67
CA ASN A 143 0.27 1.96 9.68
C ASN A 143 1.34 1.67 10.75
N ILE A 144 1.91 0.46 10.74
CA ILE A 144 2.76 -0.08 11.79
C ILE A 144 4.23 0.22 11.51
N GLU A 145 4.96 0.65 12.53
CA GLU A 145 6.41 0.79 12.49
C GLU A 145 7.13 -0.58 12.54
N LEU A 146 8.30 -0.65 11.95
CA LEU A 146 9.23 -1.79 12.10
C LEU A 146 10.30 -1.54 13.15
N ASN A 147 10.74 -0.30 13.26
CA ASN A 147 11.67 0.13 14.29
C ASN A 147 11.13 1.44 14.89
N PRO A 148 11.28 1.65 16.19
CA PRO A 148 10.76 2.85 16.86
C PRO A 148 11.29 4.14 16.23
N GLY A 149 10.41 5.12 16.00
CA GLY A 149 10.74 6.44 15.47
C GLY A 149 11.08 6.51 13.97
N GLN A 150 11.11 5.38 13.26
CA GLN A 150 11.36 5.39 11.81
C GLN A 150 10.14 5.72 10.96
N GLY A 151 8.98 5.78 11.58
CA GLY A 151 7.70 5.95 10.89
C GLY A 151 7.15 4.63 10.34
N ALA A 152 5.87 4.63 10.11
CA ALA A 152 5.13 3.45 9.70
C ALA A 152 5.56 2.92 8.33
N LYS A 153 5.68 1.60 8.23
CA LYS A 153 6.09 0.89 6.99
C LYS A 153 5.15 -0.24 6.60
N LEU A 154 4.48 -0.88 7.55
CA LEU A 154 3.60 -2.02 7.30
C LEU A 154 2.13 -1.58 7.29
N VAL A 155 1.30 -2.33 6.58
CA VAL A 155 -0.17 -2.22 6.56
C VAL A 155 -0.65 -0.79 6.24
N ARG A 156 -0.36 -0.34 5.01
CA ARG A 156 -0.71 1.01 4.51
C ARG A 156 -1.60 0.98 3.27
N VAL A 157 -2.03 -0.21 2.86
CA VAL A 157 -2.82 -0.44 1.65
C VAL A 157 -4.30 -0.39 1.99
N ALA A 158 -5.12 0.13 1.08
CA ALA A 158 -6.58 0.25 1.22
C ALA A 158 -7.23 -1.07 1.68
N GLY A 159 -8.17 -0.98 2.62
CA GLY A 159 -8.92 -2.10 3.15
C GLY A 159 -8.12 -3.10 4.00
N GLN A 160 -6.84 -2.85 4.26
CA GLN A 160 -5.99 -3.80 4.98
C GLN A 160 -5.85 -3.42 6.45
N SER A 161 -5.73 -4.45 7.29
CA SER A 161 -5.41 -4.34 8.71
C SER A 161 -4.50 -5.49 9.14
N ALA A 162 -3.79 -5.32 10.23
CA ALA A 162 -3.11 -6.39 10.95
C ALA A 162 -3.79 -6.56 12.30
N GLN A 163 -3.69 -7.74 12.89
CA GLN A 163 -4.25 -8.04 14.20
C GLN A 163 -3.14 -8.23 15.22
N LEU A 164 -3.26 -7.57 16.36
CA LEU A 164 -2.39 -7.77 17.50
C LEU A 164 -2.80 -9.05 18.23
N MET A 165 -1.96 -10.08 18.20
CA MET A 165 -2.30 -11.42 18.71
C MET A 165 -1.88 -11.63 20.16
N ALA A 166 -0.68 -11.16 20.53
CA ALA A 166 -0.12 -11.29 21.86
C ALA A 166 0.97 -10.24 22.12
N LYS A 167 1.31 -10.04 23.38
CA LYS A 167 2.45 -9.21 23.80
C LYS A 167 3.31 -10.05 24.75
N GLU A 168 4.59 -10.17 24.44
CA GLU A 168 5.54 -10.97 25.23
C GLU A 168 6.84 -10.18 25.42
N GLY A 169 7.06 -9.69 26.62
CA GLY A 169 8.24 -8.92 26.98
C GLY A 169 8.46 -7.70 26.08
N LYS A 170 9.56 -7.70 25.32
CA LYS A 170 9.92 -6.59 24.41
C LYS A 170 9.20 -6.63 23.05
N TYR A 171 8.48 -7.72 22.72
CA TYR A 171 7.89 -7.94 21.42
C TYR A 171 6.37 -8.13 21.48
N ALA A 172 5.74 -7.75 20.41
CA ALA A 172 4.34 -8.02 20.12
C ALA A 172 4.23 -8.95 18.91
N HIS A 173 3.34 -9.92 18.99
CA HIS A 173 3.00 -10.84 17.91
C HIS A 173 1.90 -10.22 17.06
N VAL A 174 2.24 -9.89 15.82
CA VAL A 174 1.30 -9.25 14.90
C VAL A 174 1.05 -10.15 13.70
N ARG A 175 -0.22 -10.46 13.45
CA ARG A 175 -0.68 -11.17 12.26
C ARG A 175 -0.88 -10.15 11.14
N LEU A 176 -0.04 -10.22 10.12
CA LEU A 176 -0.10 -9.36 8.94
C LEU A 176 -1.20 -9.79 7.96
N PRO A 177 -1.66 -8.92 7.04
CA PRO A 177 -2.65 -9.26 6.02
C PRO A 177 -2.27 -10.47 5.15
N SER A 178 -0.97 -10.72 4.97
CA SER A 178 -0.46 -11.88 4.24
C SER A 178 -0.62 -13.22 4.98
N GLY A 179 -1.09 -13.20 6.25
CA GLY A 179 -1.14 -14.35 7.14
C GLY A 179 0.19 -14.66 7.86
N GLU A 180 1.28 -13.91 7.56
CA GLU A 180 2.54 -14.02 8.29
C GLU A 180 2.37 -13.51 9.72
N MET A 181 2.82 -14.28 10.71
CA MET A 181 2.95 -13.81 12.09
C MET A 181 4.38 -13.32 12.32
N ARG A 182 4.48 -12.07 12.76
CA ARG A 182 5.75 -11.39 12.93
C ARG A 182 5.89 -10.75 14.30
N LEU A 183 7.09 -10.83 14.83
CA LEU A 183 7.51 -10.09 16.03
C LEU A 183 7.81 -8.64 15.65
N ILE A 184 7.23 -7.71 16.39
CA ILE A 184 7.47 -6.27 16.28
C ILE A 184 7.77 -5.77 17.68
N LEU A 185 8.72 -4.85 17.82
CA LEU A 185 9.03 -4.27 19.12
C LEU A 185 7.80 -3.57 19.71
N ALA A 186 7.49 -3.81 20.97
CA ALA A 186 6.34 -3.25 21.66
C ALA A 186 6.35 -1.71 21.71
N ARG A 187 7.55 -1.10 21.64
CA ARG A 187 7.72 0.36 21.55
C ARG A 187 7.40 0.94 20.18
N CYS A 188 7.26 0.12 19.13
CA CYS A 188 6.84 0.58 17.81
C CYS A 188 5.43 1.14 17.87
N ARG A 189 5.18 2.21 17.12
CA ARG A 189 3.85 2.80 17.01
C ARG A 189 3.01 2.11 15.95
N ALA A 190 1.71 2.10 16.19
CA ALA A 190 0.71 1.66 15.23
C ALA A 190 -0.54 2.54 15.35
N THR A 191 -1.29 2.66 14.26
CA THR A 191 -2.58 3.35 14.24
C THR A 191 -3.70 2.33 14.40
N ILE A 192 -4.69 2.66 15.24
CA ILE A 192 -5.83 1.80 15.54
C ILE A 192 -6.83 1.83 14.38
N GLY A 193 -7.40 0.67 14.05
CA GLY A 193 -8.43 0.52 13.02
C GLY A 193 -7.92 -0.11 11.73
N VAL A 194 -8.78 -0.11 10.72
CA VAL A 194 -8.57 -0.65 9.36
C VAL A 194 -8.34 0.51 8.41
N VAL A 195 -7.50 0.36 7.39
CA VAL A 195 -7.31 1.38 6.35
C VAL A 195 -8.60 1.53 5.52
N GLY A 196 -9.02 2.76 5.27
CA GLY A 196 -10.20 3.07 4.45
C GLY A 196 -10.08 2.65 2.98
N ASN A 197 -11.12 2.98 2.17
CA ASN A 197 -11.19 2.67 0.73
C ASN A 197 -11.12 1.16 0.41
N ALA A 198 -11.82 0.32 1.19
CA ALA A 198 -11.77 -1.14 1.07
C ALA A 198 -12.12 -1.67 -0.34
N ASP A 199 -13.01 -0.99 -1.07
CA ASP A 199 -13.43 -1.38 -2.42
C ASP A 199 -12.40 -1.08 -3.53
N HIS A 200 -11.24 -0.52 -3.20
CA HIS A 200 -10.20 -0.23 -4.18
C HIS A 200 -9.77 -1.47 -5.00
N GLU A 201 -9.72 -2.63 -4.37
CA GLU A 201 -9.36 -3.89 -5.01
C GLU A 201 -10.40 -4.34 -6.04
N ASN A 202 -11.66 -3.99 -5.83
CA ASN A 202 -12.79 -4.39 -6.68
C ASN A 202 -12.90 -3.54 -7.96
N VAL A 203 -12.11 -2.47 -8.09
CA VAL A 203 -12.13 -1.57 -9.26
C VAL A 203 -11.47 -2.25 -10.46
N LYS A 204 -12.24 -2.40 -11.55
CA LYS A 204 -11.77 -2.97 -12.83
C LYS A 204 -11.45 -1.88 -13.82
N LEU A 205 -10.21 -1.79 -14.26
CA LEU A 205 -9.74 -0.75 -15.19
C LEU A 205 -10.39 -0.82 -16.58
N GLY A 206 -10.70 -2.02 -17.05
CA GLY A 206 -11.47 -2.30 -18.28
C GLY A 206 -10.72 -2.09 -19.60
N LYS A 207 -9.69 -1.24 -19.65
CA LYS A 207 -8.92 -0.98 -20.88
C LYS A 207 -7.43 -0.71 -20.62
N ALA A 208 -6.58 -1.07 -21.58
CA ALA A 208 -5.14 -0.87 -21.52
C ALA A 208 -4.73 0.60 -21.33
N GLY A 209 -5.46 1.54 -21.93
CA GLY A 209 -5.19 2.97 -21.78
C GLY A 209 -5.28 3.46 -20.32
N LYS A 210 -6.22 2.95 -19.51
CA LYS A 210 -6.26 3.25 -18.07
C LYS A 210 -5.02 2.77 -17.34
N THR A 211 -4.56 1.56 -17.66
CA THR A 211 -3.31 1.00 -17.11
C THR A 211 -2.11 1.87 -17.49
N ARG A 212 -2.07 2.37 -18.76
CA ARG A 212 -1.04 3.30 -19.22
C ARG A 212 -1.06 4.62 -18.45
N HIS A 213 -2.24 5.17 -18.13
CA HIS A 213 -2.37 6.39 -17.32
C HIS A 213 -1.83 6.22 -15.89
N LEU A 214 -1.86 5.00 -15.34
CA LEU A 214 -1.25 4.67 -14.05
C LEU A 214 0.30 4.57 -14.10
N GLY A 215 0.89 4.63 -15.30
CA GLY A 215 2.34 4.54 -15.48
C GLY A 215 2.86 3.12 -15.68
N ILE A 216 1.98 2.18 -15.97
CA ILE A 216 2.34 0.79 -16.26
C ILE A 216 2.47 0.62 -17.77
N ARG A 217 3.65 0.21 -18.24
CA ARG A 217 3.91 -0.09 -19.65
C ARG A 217 3.43 -1.50 -20.00
N PRO A 218 3.12 -1.78 -21.30
CA PRO A 218 2.75 -3.11 -21.75
C PRO A 218 3.81 -4.15 -21.41
N THR A 219 3.36 -5.37 -21.11
CA THR A 219 4.20 -6.54 -20.87
C THR A 219 4.12 -7.48 -22.07
N VAL A 220 5.26 -7.86 -22.62
CA VAL A 220 5.39 -8.86 -23.68
C VAL A 220 5.61 -10.23 -23.06
N ARG A 221 4.91 -11.25 -23.55
CA ARG A 221 5.07 -12.64 -23.09
C ARG A 221 6.42 -13.20 -23.55
N GLY A 222 7.07 -14.03 -22.73
CA GLY A 222 8.33 -14.68 -23.11
C GLY A 222 8.20 -15.57 -24.35
N SER A 223 7.05 -16.21 -24.55
CA SER A 223 6.80 -17.11 -25.70
C SER A 223 6.72 -16.41 -27.07
N VAL A 224 6.69 -15.08 -27.13
CA VAL A 224 6.72 -14.29 -28.38
C VAL A 224 8.05 -13.57 -28.56
N MET A 225 9.04 -13.90 -27.77
CA MET A 225 10.41 -13.39 -27.86
C MET A 225 11.30 -14.41 -28.60
N ASN A 226 12.51 -13.99 -28.95
CA ASN A 226 13.53 -14.89 -29.48
C ASN A 226 14.13 -15.77 -28.37
N PRO A 227 14.73 -16.94 -28.71
CA PRO A 227 15.36 -17.82 -27.72
C PRO A 227 16.45 -17.13 -26.87
N VAL A 228 17.15 -16.16 -27.44
CA VAL A 228 18.18 -15.37 -26.74
C VAL A 228 17.60 -14.47 -25.66
N ASP A 229 16.36 -14.02 -25.81
CA ASP A 229 15.72 -13.04 -24.92
C ASP A 229 14.97 -13.67 -23.75
N HIS A 230 14.46 -14.89 -23.96
CA HIS A 230 13.67 -15.59 -22.96
C HIS A 230 13.72 -17.12 -23.14
N PRO A 231 13.79 -17.92 -22.03
CA PRO A 231 13.77 -19.39 -22.12
C PRO A 231 12.54 -19.97 -22.84
N HIS A 232 11.43 -19.24 -22.88
CA HIS A 232 10.22 -19.65 -23.62
C HIS A 232 10.19 -19.15 -25.07
N GLY A 233 11.24 -18.49 -25.52
CA GLY A 233 11.29 -17.91 -26.87
C GLY A 233 11.55 -18.95 -27.97
N GLY A 234 11.24 -18.57 -29.18
CA GLY A 234 11.41 -19.41 -30.38
C GLY A 234 10.20 -20.27 -30.74
N GLY A 235 10.34 -21.05 -31.81
CA GLY A 235 9.28 -21.89 -32.36
C GLY A 235 8.44 -21.19 -33.42
N GLU A 236 7.62 -22.01 -34.12
CA GLU A 236 6.71 -21.57 -35.19
C GLU A 236 5.32 -21.23 -34.60
N GLY A 237 4.72 -20.14 -35.06
CA GLY A 237 3.38 -19.72 -34.71
C GLY A 237 3.17 -19.55 -33.21
N ARG A 238 2.15 -20.18 -32.63
CA ARG A 238 1.86 -20.17 -31.20
C ARG A 238 2.58 -21.32 -30.49
N ALA A 239 3.89 -21.16 -30.26
CA ALA A 239 4.70 -22.14 -29.56
C ALA A 239 4.30 -22.31 -28.08
N PRO A 240 4.39 -23.55 -27.54
CA PRO A 240 4.21 -23.84 -26.13
C PRO A 240 5.40 -23.33 -25.28
N VAL A 241 5.31 -23.46 -23.97
CA VAL A 241 6.37 -23.05 -23.03
C VAL A 241 7.66 -23.87 -23.22
N GLY A 242 7.56 -25.13 -23.67
CA GLY A 242 8.69 -26.01 -23.96
C GLY A 242 9.48 -26.50 -22.75
N HIS A 243 9.04 -26.24 -21.53
CA HIS A 243 9.66 -26.64 -20.28
C HIS A 243 8.63 -27.30 -19.35
N SER A 244 9.10 -28.03 -18.33
CA SER A 244 8.24 -28.65 -17.32
C SER A 244 7.40 -27.65 -16.50
N GLY A 245 7.75 -26.37 -16.53
CA GLY A 245 7.01 -25.29 -15.90
C GLY A 245 7.44 -23.91 -16.39
N PRO A 246 6.66 -22.85 -16.10
CA PRO A 246 6.99 -21.49 -16.53
C PRO A 246 8.28 -20.99 -15.85
N MET A 247 9.12 -20.33 -16.63
CA MET A 247 10.39 -19.75 -16.20
C MET A 247 10.38 -18.23 -16.27
N THR A 248 11.24 -17.63 -15.46
CA THR A 248 11.58 -16.21 -15.55
C THR A 248 12.58 -15.98 -16.71
N PRO A 249 12.79 -14.73 -17.17
CA PRO A 249 13.81 -14.43 -18.19
C PRO A 249 15.23 -14.89 -17.83
N TRP A 250 15.50 -15.12 -16.55
CA TRP A 250 16.79 -15.59 -16.03
C TRP A 250 16.85 -17.10 -15.79
N GLY A 251 15.90 -17.88 -16.35
CA GLY A 251 15.88 -19.32 -16.25
C GLY A 251 15.47 -19.92 -14.89
N LYS A 252 14.97 -19.11 -13.97
CA LYS A 252 14.45 -19.61 -12.68
C LYS A 252 12.97 -19.95 -12.78
N PRO A 253 12.47 -20.96 -12.04
CA PRO A 253 11.04 -21.24 -11.98
C PRO A 253 10.24 -19.99 -11.58
N ALA A 254 9.18 -19.67 -12.33
CA ALA A 254 8.34 -18.50 -12.09
C ALA A 254 7.34 -18.71 -10.95
N LEU A 255 6.90 -19.94 -10.70
CA LEU A 255 5.92 -20.32 -9.69
C LEU A 255 6.55 -21.21 -8.62
N GLY A 256 6.10 -21.05 -7.37
CA GLY A 256 6.47 -21.90 -6.24
C GLY A 256 7.89 -21.71 -5.69
N TYR A 257 8.76 -21.01 -6.39
CA TYR A 257 10.15 -20.81 -5.95
C TYR A 257 10.25 -19.85 -4.77
N LYS A 258 10.86 -20.29 -3.67
CA LYS A 258 11.07 -19.49 -2.45
C LYS A 258 12.26 -18.55 -2.64
N THR A 259 12.01 -17.28 -2.99
CA THR A 259 13.06 -16.30 -3.32
C THR A 259 13.68 -15.59 -2.11
N ARG A 260 13.06 -15.66 -0.92
CA ARG A 260 13.62 -15.04 0.28
C ARG A 260 14.95 -15.66 0.68
N ASN A 261 15.97 -14.85 0.87
CA ASN A 261 17.28 -15.31 1.33
C ASN A 261 17.17 -15.95 2.72
N LYS A 262 17.64 -17.20 2.84
CA LYS A 262 17.61 -17.97 4.09
C LYS A 262 18.49 -17.36 5.20
N LYS A 263 19.59 -16.69 4.83
CA LYS A 263 20.54 -16.05 5.76
C LYS A 263 20.12 -14.64 6.20
N LYS A 264 18.94 -14.13 5.78
CA LYS A 264 18.51 -12.80 6.13
C LYS A 264 18.27 -12.68 7.64
N THR A 265 18.94 -11.74 8.31
CA THR A 265 18.87 -11.54 9.77
C THR A 265 17.44 -11.33 10.29
N THR A 266 16.56 -10.70 9.47
CA THR A 266 15.15 -10.47 9.82
C THR A 266 14.30 -11.74 9.83
N ASN A 267 14.86 -12.93 9.53
CA ASN A 267 14.13 -14.20 9.64
C ASN A 267 13.78 -14.53 11.09
N LYS A 268 14.60 -14.08 12.06
CA LYS A 268 14.35 -14.26 13.50
C LYS A 268 13.06 -13.61 14.00
N PHE A 269 12.55 -12.64 13.26
CA PHE A 269 11.27 -11.94 13.61
C PHE A 269 10.04 -12.58 12.99
N ILE A 270 10.17 -13.67 12.24
CA ILE A 270 9.05 -14.37 11.61
C ILE A 270 8.74 -15.61 12.45
N VAL A 271 7.62 -15.59 13.17
CA VAL A 271 7.15 -16.73 13.98
C VAL A 271 6.50 -17.78 13.08
N LYS A 272 5.58 -17.33 12.21
CA LYS A 272 4.89 -18.21 11.26
C LYS A 272 4.88 -17.57 9.89
N ARG A 273 5.35 -18.30 8.88
CA ARG A 273 5.31 -17.82 7.50
C ARG A 273 3.89 -17.90 6.93
N ARG A 274 3.62 -17.09 5.91
CA ARG A 274 2.43 -17.26 5.08
C ARG A 274 2.44 -18.66 4.44
N LYS A 275 1.29 -19.25 4.31
CA LYS A 275 1.10 -20.50 3.55
C LYS A 275 1.44 -20.31 2.07
#